data_458d7b53b414bbd1e14bfa4f52eabf94
#
_entry.id   458d7b53b414bbd1e14bfa4f52eabf94
#
_cell.length_a   1.000
_cell.length_b   1.000
_cell.length_c   1.000
_cell.angle_alpha   90.00
_cell.angle_beta   90.00
_cell.angle_gamma   90.00
#
_symmetry.space_group_name_H-M   'P 1'
#
loop_
_entity.id
_entity.type
_entity.pdbx_description
1 polymer ?
#
loop_
_entity_poly.entity_id
_entity_poly.type
_entity_poly.pdbx_seq_one_letter_code
_entity_poly.pdbx_strand_id
1 'polypeptide(L)'
;MDRRPKLIAIIDDDEAMQDSLHDLLEAAGLVAHCFGSAEEFLDSDAHRQASCLIVDIRMPKMSGLELQAKLKDEECNTPIIFITAHGDARMRIRAMRDGAVEFLAKPFDHQVLLKRVRAALDL
;
A
#
# COMPACT_ATOMS: atom_id res chain seq x y z
N MET A 1 -13.88 19.30 -9.36
CA MET A 1 -13.65 17.88 -9.66
C MET A 1 -12.18 17.65 -9.97
N ASP A 2 -11.54 16.77 -9.26
CA ASP A 2 -10.12 16.48 -9.49
C ASP A 2 -9.97 15.59 -10.72
N ARG A 3 -9.20 16.06 -11.71
CA ARG A 3 -8.97 15.32 -12.96
C ARG A 3 -7.62 14.61 -12.99
N ARG A 4 -6.84 14.72 -11.93
CA ARG A 4 -5.55 14.03 -11.87
C ARG A 4 -5.77 12.53 -11.76
N PRO A 5 -4.93 11.70 -12.41
CA PRO A 5 -5.01 10.25 -12.24
C PRO A 5 -4.84 9.90 -10.76
N LYS A 6 -5.59 8.92 -10.30
CA LYS A 6 -5.43 8.42 -8.94
C LYS A 6 -4.18 7.54 -8.89
N LEU A 7 -3.26 7.90 -8.02
CA LEU A 7 -1.96 7.24 -7.91
C LEU A 7 -1.97 6.21 -6.80
N ILE A 8 -1.47 5.01 -7.11
CA ILE A 8 -1.24 3.96 -6.14
C ILE A 8 0.25 3.91 -5.84
N ALA A 9 0.64 3.97 -4.58
CA ALA A 9 2.03 3.80 -4.19
C ALA A 9 2.23 2.38 -3.69
N ILE A 10 3.19 1.66 -4.29
CA ILE A 10 3.58 0.32 -3.89
C ILE A 10 4.86 0.44 -3.09
N ILE A 11 4.84 0.04 -1.83
CA ILE A 11 5.99 0.17 -0.93
C ILE A 11 6.39 -1.22 -0.46
N ASP A 12 7.47 -1.76 -1.03
CA ASP A 12 7.94 -3.11 -0.78
C ASP A 12 9.43 -3.16 -1.10
N ASP A 13 10.24 -3.75 -0.24
CA ASP A 13 11.68 -3.84 -0.45
C ASP A 13 12.08 -4.96 -1.42
N ASP A 14 11.14 -5.79 -1.85
CA ASP A 14 11.36 -6.86 -2.81
C ASP A 14 11.02 -6.37 -4.23
N GLU A 15 12.04 -6.22 -5.08
CA GLU A 15 11.85 -5.74 -6.45
C GLU A 15 10.94 -6.64 -7.28
N ALA A 16 11.01 -7.96 -7.08
CA ALA A 16 10.16 -8.89 -7.82
C ALA A 16 8.69 -8.67 -7.47
N MET A 17 8.39 -8.39 -6.21
CA MET A 17 7.04 -8.08 -5.78
C MET A 17 6.59 -6.72 -6.32
N GLN A 18 7.47 -5.71 -6.31
CA GLN A 18 7.17 -4.41 -6.91
C GLN A 18 6.76 -4.56 -8.38
N ASP A 19 7.55 -5.30 -9.15
CA ASP A 19 7.30 -5.51 -10.57
C ASP A 19 5.99 -6.25 -10.80
N SER A 20 5.75 -7.28 -10.03
CA SER A 20 4.54 -8.09 -10.12
C SER A 20 3.28 -7.26 -9.83
N LEU A 21 3.30 -6.47 -8.77
CA LEU A 21 2.19 -5.60 -8.40
C LEU A 21 1.99 -4.48 -9.42
N HIS A 22 3.09 -3.88 -9.86
CA HIS A 22 3.05 -2.81 -10.86
C HIS A 22 2.40 -3.31 -12.15
N ASP A 23 2.84 -4.46 -12.65
CA ASP A 23 2.29 -5.04 -13.88
C ASP A 23 0.81 -5.37 -13.74
N LEU A 24 0.42 -5.92 -12.60
CA LEU A 24 -0.98 -6.26 -12.31
C LEU A 24 -1.87 -5.01 -12.36
N LEU A 25 -1.44 -3.95 -11.70
CA LEU A 25 -2.22 -2.71 -11.62
C LEU A 25 -2.25 -1.99 -12.97
N GLU A 26 -1.11 -1.94 -13.66
CA GLU A 26 -1.02 -1.32 -14.97
C GLU A 26 -1.92 -2.03 -15.98
N ALA A 27 -1.93 -3.36 -15.97
CA ALA A 27 -2.81 -4.15 -16.83
C ALA A 27 -4.30 -3.88 -16.54
N ALA A 28 -4.62 -3.45 -15.33
CA ALA A 28 -5.97 -3.07 -14.94
C ALA A 28 -6.30 -1.60 -15.26
N GLY A 29 -5.39 -0.88 -15.91
CA GLY A 29 -5.59 0.53 -16.27
C GLY A 29 -5.34 1.51 -15.15
N LEU A 30 -4.64 1.08 -14.09
CA LEU A 30 -4.37 1.92 -12.92
C LEU A 30 -2.94 2.44 -12.96
N VAL A 31 -2.70 3.59 -12.31
CA VAL A 31 -1.38 4.21 -12.25
C VAL A 31 -0.72 3.85 -10.93
N ALA A 32 0.47 3.26 -10.99
CA ALA A 32 1.20 2.84 -9.80
C ALA A 32 2.67 3.22 -9.88
N HIS A 33 3.23 3.67 -8.75
CA HIS A 33 4.66 3.93 -8.60
C HIS A 33 5.21 3.08 -7.47
N CYS A 34 6.43 2.56 -7.65
CA CYS A 34 7.06 1.66 -6.68
C CYS A 34 8.12 2.37 -5.85
N PHE A 35 8.19 2.00 -4.58
CA PHE A 35 9.18 2.52 -3.63
C PHE A 35 9.77 1.32 -2.88
N GLY A 36 11.09 1.32 -2.70
CA GLY A 36 11.80 0.22 -2.05
C GLY A 36 11.81 0.31 -0.53
N SER A 37 11.34 1.42 0.04
CA SER A 37 11.29 1.61 1.49
C SER A 37 10.25 2.66 1.86
N ALA A 38 9.85 2.66 3.13
CA ALA A 38 8.95 3.69 3.65
C ALA A 38 9.60 5.06 3.58
N GLU A 39 10.90 5.15 3.86
CA GLU A 39 11.66 6.40 3.81
C GLU A 39 11.64 7.00 2.40
N GLU A 40 11.88 6.16 1.39
CA GLU A 40 11.86 6.59 -0.01
C GLU A 40 10.49 7.18 -0.38
N PHE A 41 9.43 6.50 0.04
CA PHE A 41 8.06 6.99 -0.18
C PHE A 41 7.83 8.34 0.52
N LEU A 42 8.21 8.45 1.78
CA LEU A 42 8.01 9.67 2.56
C LEU A 42 8.77 10.87 2.00
N ASP A 43 9.90 10.62 1.35
CA ASP A 43 10.72 11.68 0.74
C ASP A 43 10.22 12.06 -0.66
N SER A 44 9.22 11.36 -1.19
CA SER A 44 8.72 11.60 -2.55
C SER A 44 7.45 12.46 -2.56
N ASP A 45 7.13 12.98 -3.73
CA ASP A 45 5.87 13.70 -3.93
C ASP A 45 4.66 12.77 -3.80
N ALA A 46 4.84 11.47 -4.02
CA ALA A 46 3.77 10.48 -3.88
C ALA A 46 3.18 10.46 -2.48
N HIS A 47 3.96 10.81 -1.47
CA HIS A 47 3.50 10.93 -0.09
C HIS A 47 2.25 11.83 0.03
N ARG A 48 2.20 12.87 -0.77
CA ARG A 48 1.06 13.81 -0.78
C ARG A 48 0.03 13.51 -1.83
N GLN A 49 0.39 12.76 -2.87
CA GLN A 49 -0.43 12.56 -4.05
C GLN A 49 -1.11 11.20 -4.12
N ALA A 50 -0.58 10.22 -3.38
CA ALA A 50 -1.10 8.86 -3.45
C ALA A 50 -2.54 8.79 -2.95
N SER A 51 -3.37 8.06 -3.69
CA SER A 51 -4.76 7.83 -3.35
C SER A 51 -4.98 6.49 -2.66
N CYS A 52 -4.00 5.61 -2.75
CA CYS A 52 -4.01 4.30 -2.11
C CYS A 52 -2.57 3.82 -1.94
N LEU A 53 -2.29 3.15 -0.84
CA LEU A 53 -0.98 2.54 -0.58
C LEU A 53 -1.11 1.04 -0.50
N ILE A 54 -0.17 0.33 -1.15
CA ILE A 54 -0.01 -1.11 -0.96
C ILE A 54 1.35 -1.27 -0.28
N VAL A 55 1.36 -1.76 0.94
CA VAL A 55 2.55 -1.72 1.80
C VAL A 55 2.87 -3.09 2.35
N ASP A 56 4.14 -3.51 2.20
CA ASP A 56 4.65 -4.70 2.90
C ASP A 56 4.91 -4.31 4.36
N ILE A 57 4.56 -5.20 5.28
CA ILE A 57 4.76 -4.95 6.71
C ILE A 57 6.23 -5.05 7.09
N ARG A 58 6.92 -6.09 6.60
CA ARG A 58 8.31 -6.35 6.99
C ARG A 58 9.30 -5.74 6.01
N MET A 59 9.80 -4.59 6.38
CA MET A 59 10.83 -3.89 5.62
C MET A 59 11.97 -3.48 6.55
N PRO A 60 13.22 -3.39 6.05
CA PRO A 60 14.32 -2.86 6.85
C PRO A 60 14.03 -1.44 7.31
N LYS A 61 14.56 -1.05 8.46
CA LYS A 61 14.34 0.28 9.06
C LYS A 61 12.89 0.47 9.44
N MET A 62 12.15 1.32 8.72
CA MET A 62 10.75 1.56 9.05
C MET A 62 9.86 0.45 8.48
N SER A 63 9.13 -0.24 9.35
CA SER A 63 8.16 -1.26 8.95
C SER A 63 6.89 -0.64 8.39
N GLY A 64 6.05 -1.46 7.76
CA GLY A 64 4.76 -0.99 7.27
C GLY A 64 3.84 -0.49 8.39
N LEU A 65 3.87 -1.12 9.54
CA LEU A 65 3.07 -0.67 10.69
C LEU A 65 3.57 0.66 11.24
N GLU A 66 4.89 0.87 11.26
CA GLU A 66 5.47 2.14 11.67
C GLU A 66 5.13 3.25 10.69
N LEU A 67 5.12 2.95 9.39
CA LEU A 67 4.69 3.89 8.37
C LEU A 67 3.22 4.28 8.58
N GLN A 68 2.36 3.31 8.84
CA GLN A 68 0.94 3.57 9.14
C GLN A 68 0.78 4.53 10.32
N ALA A 69 1.52 4.28 11.40
CA ALA A 69 1.48 5.14 12.59
C ALA A 69 1.93 6.56 12.27
N LYS A 70 2.99 6.69 11.47
CA LYS A 70 3.50 8.01 11.07
C LYS A 70 2.49 8.78 10.24
N LEU A 71 1.85 8.12 9.27
CA LEU A 71 0.83 8.76 8.44
C LEU A 71 -0.38 9.17 9.26
N LYS A 72 -0.77 8.36 10.22
CA LYS A 72 -1.86 8.67 11.13
C LYS A 72 -1.54 9.90 11.97
N ASP A 73 -0.31 10.01 12.47
CA ASP A 73 0.14 11.18 13.24
C ASP A 73 0.12 12.46 12.39
N GLU A 74 0.34 12.33 11.08
CA GLU A 74 0.29 13.44 10.14
C GLU A 74 -1.13 13.73 9.65
N GLU A 75 -2.12 13.05 10.21
CA GLU A 75 -3.53 13.16 9.81
C GLU A 75 -3.74 12.81 8.33
N CYS A 76 -2.89 11.95 7.78
CA CYS A 76 -3.01 11.46 6.42
C CYS A 76 -3.97 10.28 6.40
N ASN A 77 -5.07 10.40 5.68
CA ASN A 77 -6.15 9.39 5.65
C ASN A 77 -6.12 8.52 4.40
N THR A 78 -5.00 8.48 3.70
CA THR A 78 -4.86 7.64 2.50
C THR A 78 -5.09 6.16 2.86
N PRO A 79 -5.97 5.46 2.15
CA PRO A 79 -6.23 4.04 2.41
C PRO A 79 -4.99 3.19 2.26
N ILE A 80 -4.77 2.28 3.19
CA ILE A 80 -3.61 1.37 3.19
C ILE A 80 -4.10 -0.06 3.08
N ILE A 81 -3.53 -0.79 2.11
CA ILE A 81 -3.70 -2.24 1.97
C ILE A 81 -2.35 -2.85 2.33
N PHE A 82 -2.32 -3.65 3.38
CA PHE A 82 -1.08 -4.35 3.75
C PHE A 82 -0.99 -5.70 3.04
N ILE A 83 0.23 -6.04 2.64
CA ILE A 83 0.55 -7.38 2.15
C ILE A 83 1.78 -7.87 2.92
N THR A 84 1.84 -9.16 3.21
CA THR A 84 3.00 -9.70 3.91
C THR A 84 3.14 -11.20 3.71
N ALA A 85 4.40 -11.66 3.63
CA ALA A 85 4.72 -13.09 3.52
C ALA A 85 4.59 -13.80 4.88
N HIS A 86 4.72 -13.05 5.98
CA HIS A 86 4.80 -13.59 7.33
C HIS A 86 3.87 -12.87 8.30
N GLY A 87 2.65 -12.57 7.84
CA GLY A 87 1.67 -11.92 8.69
C GLY A 87 1.14 -12.85 9.77
N ASP A 88 1.00 -12.36 10.98
CA ASP A 88 0.32 -13.07 12.05
C ASP A 88 -0.96 -12.34 12.48
N ALA A 89 -1.76 -13.01 13.31
CA ALA A 89 -3.03 -12.45 13.73
C ALA A 89 -2.88 -11.13 14.50
N ARG A 90 -1.80 -10.97 15.24
CA ARG A 90 -1.56 -9.75 16.01
C ARG A 90 -1.29 -8.55 15.10
N MET A 91 -0.48 -8.77 14.06
CA MET A 91 -0.21 -7.73 13.05
C MET A 91 -1.48 -7.32 12.34
N ARG A 92 -2.31 -8.31 11.96
CA ARG A 92 -3.57 -8.05 11.29
C ARG A 92 -4.51 -7.22 12.18
N ILE A 93 -4.68 -7.63 13.43
CA ILE A 93 -5.56 -6.93 14.37
C ILE A 93 -5.08 -5.48 14.54
N ARG A 94 -3.78 -5.30 14.74
CA ARG A 94 -3.20 -3.97 14.91
C ARG A 94 -3.40 -3.09 13.68
N ALA A 95 -3.11 -3.64 12.49
CA ALA A 95 -3.25 -2.90 11.23
C ALA A 95 -4.69 -2.47 11.00
N MET A 96 -5.63 -3.38 11.18
CA MET A 96 -7.05 -3.10 10.95
C MET A 96 -7.61 -2.13 11.99
N ARG A 97 -7.21 -2.28 13.25
CA ARG A 97 -7.61 -1.37 14.32
C ARG A 97 -7.14 0.06 14.03
N ASP A 98 -5.95 0.20 13.46
CA ASP A 98 -5.37 1.51 13.17
C ASP A 98 -5.79 2.05 11.80
N GLY A 99 -6.76 1.43 11.15
CA GLY A 99 -7.44 1.99 9.99
C GLY A 99 -7.10 1.40 8.63
N ALA A 100 -6.31 0.32 8.56
CA ALA A 100 -6.03 -0.32 7.28
C ALA A 100 -7.32 -0.82 6.65
N VAL A 101 -7.43 -0.72 5.33
CA VAL A 101 -8.64 -1.18 4.64
C VAL A 101 -8.59 -2.68 4.33
N GLU A 102 -7.39 -3.26 4.26
CA GLU A 102 -7.24 -4.69 4.03
C GLU A 102 -5.86 -5.16 4.48
N PHE A 103 -5.77 -6.46 4.77
CA PHE A 103 -4.53 -7.12 5.16
C PHE A 103 -4.50 -8.48 4.45
N LEU A 104 -3.59 -8.64 3.49
CA LEU A 104 -3.50 -9.85 2.67
C LEU A 104 -2.19 -10.58 2.91
N ALA A 105 -2.27 -11.91 3.10
CA ALA A 105 -1.08 -12.75 3.21
C ALA A 105 -0.63 -13.18 1.80
N LYS A 106 0.67 -13.23 1.59
CA LYS A 106 1.27 -13.74 0.34
C LYS A 106 1.29 -15.27 0.40
N PRO A 107 0.98 -15.99 -0.67
CA PRO A 107 0.44 -15.48 -1.93
C PRO A 107 -1.02 -15.06 -1.77
N PHE A 108 -1.40 -13.98 -2.43
CA PHE A 108 -2.76 -13.47 -2.35
C PHE A 108 -3.47 -13.61 -3.71
N ASP A 109 -4.80 -13.56 -3.67
CA ASP A 109 -5.63 -13.58 -4.87
C ASP A 109 -5.58 -12.21 -5.55
N HIS A 110 -5.15 -12.17 -6.81
CA HIS A 110 -5.04 -10.93 -7.60
C HIS A 110 -6.39 -10.22 -7.75
N GLN A 111 -7.47 -10.98 -7.88
CA GLN A 111 -8.80 -10.38 -8.04
C GLN A 111 -9.27 -9.71 -6.74
N VAL A 112 -8.95 -10.32 -5.61
CA VAL A 112 -9.26 -9.74 -4.30
C VAL A 112 -8.51 -8.42 -4.14
N LEU A 113 -7.21 -8.41 -4.46
CA LEU A 113 -6.40 -7.19 -4.37
C LEU A 113 -6.97 -6.08 -5.27
N LEU A 114 -7.26 -6.39 -6.54
CA LEU A 114 -7.80 -5.41 -7.47
C LEU A 114 -9.14 -4.85 -7.00
N LYS A 115 -9.98 -5.70 -6.47
CA LYS A 115 -11.28 -5.27 -5.93
C LYS A 115 -11.11 -4.29 -4.78
N ARG A 116 -10.16 -4.58 -3.86
CA ARG A 116 -9.90 -3.69 -2.72
C ARG A 116 -9.27 -2.38 -3.16
N VAL A 117 -8.35 -2.43 -4.12
CA VAL A 117 -7.74 -1.22 -4.67
C VAL A 117 -8.79 -0.32 -5.30
N ARG A 118 -9.65 -0.89 -6.16
CA ARG A 118 -10.70 -0.10 -6.80
C ARG A 118 -11.65 0.51 -5.78
N ALA A 119 -12.03 -0.23 -4.77
CA ALA A 119 -12.88 0.29 -3.70
C ALA A 119 -12.19 1.44 -2.96
N ALA A 120 -10.89 1.31 -2.67
CA ALA A 120 -10.11 2.35 -2.00
C ALA A 120 -9.97 3.61 -2.86
N LEU A 121 -9.93 3.45 -4.18
CA LEU A 121 -9.86 4.57 -5.13
C LEU A 121 -11.22 5.14 -5.47
N ASP A 122 -12.28 4.58 -4.93
CA ASP A 122 -13.65 4.99 -5.22
C ASP A 122 -14.02 4.83 -6.70
N LEU A 123 -13.62 3.69 -7.25
CA LEU A 123 -13.87 3.34 -8.64
C LEU A 123 -14.93 2.24 -8.75
#